data_5a27b0f27690c31fb747a3b3d067b946
#
_entry.id   5a27b0f27690c31fb747a3b3d067b946
#
_cell.length_a   1.000
_cell.length_b   1.000
_cell.length_c   1.000
_cell.angle_alpha   90.00
_cell.angle_beta   90.00
_cell.angle_gamma   90.00
#
_symmetry.space_group_name_H-M   'P 1'
#
loop_
_entity.id
_entity.type
_entity.pdbx_description
1 polymer ?
#
loop_
_entity_poly.entity_id
_entity_poly.type
_entity_poly.pdbx_seq_one_letter_code
_entity_poly.pdbx_strand_id
1 'polypeptide(L)'
;GSLALSGLIFYFFLRNVLAEPFTLGISGGASLGSALTFIFGLHSLTIYAIPFMSLAGALIALTIVLLISRRSNYASENLLLSGVIVSTVASSVLMYLISIANIDELASISYYLLGDLQSVDNDLLIFQGVYAVIAVIILQYFSIEINAISLGSEEAFYLGVNVKKMNI
;
A
#
# COMPACT_ATOMS: atom_id res chain seq x y z
N GLY A 1 11.46 -9.32 4.28
CA GLY A 1 12.25 -8.11 4.10
C GLY A 1 11.40 -6.85 4.13
N SER A 2 11.10 -6.26 2.98
CA SER A 2 10.41 -4.95 2.85
C SER A 2 9.02 -4.90 3.52
N LEU A 3 8.22 -5.97 3.42
CA LEU A 3 6.91 -6.08 4.07
C LEU A 3 7.00 -6.01 5.60
N ALA A 4 7.98 -6.70 6.20
CA ALA A 4 8.18 -6.65 7.64
C ALA A 4 8.60 -5.25 8.10
N LEU A 5 9.43 -4.58 7.32
CA LEU A 5 9.89 -3.22 7.58
C LEU A 5 8.75 -2.21 7.49
N SER A 6 7.89 -2.32 6.49
CA SER A 6 6.70 -1.47 6.36
C SER A 6 5.72 -1.68 7.53
N GLY A 7 5.46 -2.93 7.92
CA GLY A 7 4.60 -3.23 9.07
C GLY A 7 5.13 -2.62 10.37
N LEU A 8 6.44 -2.71 10.59
CA LEU A 8 7.10 -2.15 11.77
C LEU A 8 6.98 -0.61 11.81
N ILE A 9 7.13 0.06 10.67
CA ILE A 9 6.96 1.52 10.57
C ILE A 9 5.52 1.93 10.86
N PHE A 10 4.53 1.23 10.28
CA PHE A 10 3.12 1.51 10.56
C PHE A 10 2.76 1.30 12.03
N TYR A 11 3.27 0.23 12.65
CA TYR A 11 3.10 -0.03 14.07
C TYR A 11 3.60 1.15 14.93
N PHE A 12 4.82 1.63 14.67
CA PHE A 12 5.39 2.74 15.42
C PHE A 12 4.68 4.08 15.12
N PHE A 13 4.35 4.35 13.87
CA PHE A 13 3.74 5.60 13.45
C PHE A 13 2.30 5.75 13.99
N LEU A 14 1.50 4.70 13.90
CA LEU A 14 0.10 4.73 14.36
C LEU A 14 -0.06 4.37 15.83
N ARG A 15 1.02 3.91 16.49
CA ARG A 15 0.99 3.46 17.90
C ARG A 15 -0.16 2.51 18.22
N ASN A 16 -0.51 1.69 17.28
CA ASN A 16 -1.62 0.75 17.39
C ASN A 16 -1.16 -0.62 16.92
N VAL A 17 -1.32 -1.61 17.79
CA VAL A 17 -0.93 -3.01 17.51
C VAL A 17 -1.70 -3.60 16.33
N LEU A 18 -2.88 -3.06 16.01
CA LEU A 18 -3.72 -3.47 14.89
C LEU A 18 -3.39 -2.76 13.58
N ALA A 19 -2.39 -1.87 13.60
CA ALA A 19 -1.98 -1.13 12.41
C ALA A 19 -1.09 -1.98 11.52
N GLU A 20 -1.66 -2.48 10.46
CA GLU A 20 -0.95 -3.17 9.38
C GLU A 20 -1.10 -2.39 8.07
N PRO A 21 -0.12 -2.43 7.15
CA PRO A 21 -0.25 -1.83 5.82
C PRO A 21 -1.50 -2.32 5.07
N PHE A 22 -1.93 -3.54 5.37
CA PHE A 22 -3.11 -4.17 4.80
C PHE A 22 -4.40 -3.48 5.24
N THR A 23 -4.50 -3.06 6.50
CA THR A 23 -5.70 -2.43 7.06
C THR A 23 -5.94 -1.01 6.55
N LEU A 24 -4.93 -0.35 5.96
CA LEU A 24 -5.07 0.98 5.36
C LEU A 24 -5.68 0.99 3.95
N GLY A 25 -6.20 -0.14 3.46
CA GLY A 25 -6.86 -0.19 2.16
C GLY A 25 -5.91 -0.22 0.96
N ILE A 26 -4.61 -0.14 1.18
CA ILE A 26 -3.58 -0.09 0.15
C ILE A 26 -3.61 -1.35 -0.71
N SER A 27 -3.72 -2.51 -0.07
CA SER A 27 -3.79 -3.81 -0.76
C SER A 27 -5.04 -3.97 -1.61
N GLY A 28 -6.21 -3.53 -1.11
CA GLY A 28 -7.45 -3.54 -1.88
C GLY A 28 -7.36 -2.65 -3.12
N GLY A 29 -6.79 -1.46 -3.00
CA GLY A 29 -6.52 -0.57 -4.11
C GLY A 29 -5.54 -1.17 -5.13
N ALA A 30 -4.46 -1.80 -4.66
CA ALA A 30 -3.49 -2.48 -5.51
C ALA A 30 -4.13 -3.63 -6.30
N SER A 31 -4.95 -4.46 -5.63
CA SER A 31 -5.67 -5.57 -6.26
C SER A 31 -6.67 -5.09 -7.32
N LEU A 32 -7.37 -3.98 -7.08
CA LEU A 32 -8.21 -3.35 -8.09
C LEU A 32 -7.40 -2.88 -9.29
N GLY A 33 -6.27 -2.22 -9.07
CA GLY A 33 -5.39 -1.75 -10.14
C GLY A 33 -4.88 -2.90 -11.02
N SER A 34 -4.47 -4.02 -10.41
CA SER A 34 -4.05 -5.21 -11.15
C SER A 34 -5.20 -5.84 -11.93
N ALA A 35 -6.39 -6.00 -11.33
CA ALA A 35 -7.55 -6.56 -12.00
C ALA A 35 -7.98 -5.72 -13.23
N LEU A 36 -7.98 -4.41 -13.11
CA LEU A 36 -8.26 -3.51 -14.23
C LEU A 36 -7.25 -3.67 -15.36
N THR A 37 -5.98 -3.96 -15.04
CA THR A 37 -4.94 -4.19 -16.05
C THR A 37 -5.25 -5.43 -16.89
N PHE A 38 -5.76 -6.50 -16.29
CA PHE A 38 -6.16 -7.71 -17.00
C PHE A 38 -7.42 -7.49 -17.83
N ILE A 39 -8.47 -6.87 -17.27
CA ILE A 39 -9.74 -6.64 -17.95
C ILE A 39 -9.60 -5.71 -19.16
N PHE A 40 -8.77 -4.67 -19.06
CA PHE A 40 -8.50 -3.77 -20.18
C PHE A 40 -7.42 -4.27 -21.13
N GLY A 41 -6.87 -5.46 -20.92
CA GLY A 41 -5.82 -6.04 -21.75
C GLY A 41 -4.50 -5.28 -21.73
N LEU A 42 -4.28 -4.39 -20.76
CA LEU A 42 -3.08 -3.55 -20.69
C LEU A 42 -1.82 -4.38 -20.38
N HIS A 43 -1.96 -5.56 -19.81
CA HIS A 43 -0.85 -6.50 -19.57
C HIS A 43 -0.15 -6.92 -20.86
N SER A 44 -0.85 -6.91 -22.00
CA SER A 44 -0.28 -7.25 -23.31
C SER A 44 0.60 -6.14 -23.89
N LEU A 45 0.46 -4.89 -23.45
CA LEU A 45 1.23 -3.74 -23.94
C LEU A 45 2.64 -3.70 -23.35
N THR A 46 2.78 -4.02 -22.08
CA THR A 46 4.08 -4.05 -21.40
C THR A 46 4.02 -4.89 -20.13
N ILE A 47 5.12 -5.57 -19.82
CA ILE A 47 5.29 -6.39 -18.63
C ILE A 47 5.18 -5.55 -17.33
N TYR A 48 5.46 -4.25 -17.43
CA TYR A 48 5.41 -3.32 -16.29
C TYR A 48 4.01 -2.75 -16.04
N ALA A 49 3.01 -3.02 -16.88
CA ALA A 49 1.66 -2.47 -16.73
C ALA A 49 1.03 -2.86 -15.39
N ILE A 50 1.17 -4.13 -14.99
CA ILE A 50 0.59 -4.65 -13.75
C ILE A 50 1.18 -3.96 -12.52
N PRO A 51 2.51 -3.90 -12.31
CA PRO A 51 3.11 -3.19 -11.19
C PRO A 51 2.72 -1.71 -11.12
N PHE A 52 2.72 -1.00 -12.26
CA PHE A 52 2.38 0.41 -12.29
C PHE A 52 0.90 0.68 -11.97
N MET A 53 -0.02 -0.11 -12.51
CA MET A 53 -1.45 0.03 -12.25
C MET A 53 -1.80 -0.37 -10.81
N SER A 54 -1.14 -1.41 -10.26
CA SER A 54 -1.28 -1.78 -8.85
C SER A 54 -0.78 -0.66 -7.93
N LEU A 55 0.36 -0.05 -8.25
CA LEU A 55 0.88 1.10 -7.50
C LEU A 55 -0.07 2.29 -7.58
N ALA A 56 -0.59 2.61 -8.76
CA ALA A 56 -1.56 3.68 -8.93
C ALA A 56 -2.83 3.43 -8.12
N GLY A 57 -3.38 2.22 -8.16
CA GLY A 57 -4.53 1.81 -7.34
C GLY A 57 -4.26 1.93 -5.84
N ALA A 58 -3.09 1.52 -5.38
CA ALA A 58 -2.65 1.67 -4.00
C ALA A 58 -2.58 3.14 -3.57
N LEU A 59 -2.00 4.01 -4.39
CA LEU A 59 -1.89 5.44 -4.12
C LEU A 59 -3.26 6.14 -4.11
N ILE A 60 -4.15 5.77 -5.01
CA ILE A 60 -5.54 6.28 -5.03
C ILE A 60 -6.25 5.88 -3.73
N ALA A 61 -6.18 4.61 -3.34
CA ALA A 61 -6.79 4.14 -2.10
C ALA A 61 -6.24 4.88 -0.88
N LEU A 62 -4.91 5.02 -0.77
CA LEU A 62 -4.26 5.77 0.29
C LEU A 62 -4.72 7.24 0.30
N THR A 63 -4.81 7.88 -0.86
CA THR A 63 -5.28 9.27 -0.97
C THR A 63 -6.71 9.42 -0.46
N ILE A 64 -7.60 8.48 -0.81
CA ILE A 64 -8.99 8.47 -0.32
C ILE A 64 -9.03 8.32 1.21
N VAL A 65 -8.25 7.40 1.77
CA VAL A 65 -8.14 7.20 3.22
C VAL A 65 -7.69 8.49 3.92
N LEU A 66 -6.65 9.14 3.40
CA LEU A 66 -6.14 10.40 3.96
C LEU A 66 -7.17 11.53 3.87
N LEU A 67 -7.90 11.62 2.76
CA LEU A 67 -8.96 12.63 2.59
C LEU A 67 -10.12 12.43 3.58
N ILE A 68 -10.55 11.19 3.80
CA ILE A 68 -11.59 10.86 4.77
C ILE A 68 -11.11 11.20 6.19
N SER A 69 -9.90 10.80 6.53
CA SER A 69 -9.33 10.96 7.86
C SER A 69 -8.94 12.41 8.20
N ARG A 70 -8.79 13.27 7.18
CA ARG A 70 -8.45 14.70 7.37
C ARG A 70 -9.42 15.43 8.29
N ARG A 71 -10.71 15.09 8.27
CA ARG A 71 -11.73 15.72 9.10
C ARG A 71 -11.58 15.44 10.60
N SER A 72 -10.84 14.41 10.96
CA SER A 72 -10.57 13.97 12.34
C SER A 72 -9.12 14.17 12.78
N ASN A 73 -8.42 15.14 12.19
CA ASN A 73 -7.01 15.43 12.48
C ASN A 73 -6.09 14.19 12.40
N TYR A 74 -6.38 13.27 11.47
CA TYR A 74 -5.57 12.05 11.24
C TYR A 74 -5.40 11.16 12.48
N ALA A 75 -6.39 11.13 13.37
CA ALA A 75 -6.37 10.22 14.51
C ALA A 75 -6.20 8.77 14.02
N SER A 76 -5.30 8.01 14.65
CA SER A 76 -4.94 6.65 14.23
C SER A 76 -6.15 5.72 14.06
N GLU A 77 -7.13 5.83 14.96
CA GLU A 77 -8.38 5.04 14.90
C GLU A 77 -9.19 5.37 13.64
N ASN A 78 -9.29 6.64 13.28
CA ASN A 78 -10.04 7.07 12.10
C ASN A 78 -9.30 6.73 10.79
N LEU A 79 -7.97 6.74 10.80
CA LEU A 79 -7.17 6.23 9.68
C LEU A 79 -7.44 4.74 9.44
N LEU A 80 -7.38 3.92 10.49
CA LEU A 80 -7.65 2.49 10.39
C LEU A 80 -9.10 2.22 9.95
N LEU A 81 -10.07 2.90 10.54
CA LEU A 81 -11.49 2.74 10.17
C LEU A 81 -11.72 3.14 8.70
N SER A 82 -11.17 4.26 8.27
CA SER A 82 -11.23 4.69 6.87
C SER A 82 -10.59 3.67 5.93
N GLY A 83 -9.47 3.09 6.33
CA GLY A 83 -8.77 2.05 5.59
C GLY A 83 -9.63 0.79 5.40
N VAL A 84 -10.29 0.33 6.47
CA VAL A 84 -11.20 -0.83 6.42
C VAL A 84 -12.38 -0.54 5.47
N ILE A 85 -12.97 0.65 5.55
CA ILE A 85 -14.07 1.04 4.65
C ILE A 85 -13.60 1.03 3.19
N VAL A 86 -12.47 1.66 2.89
CA VAL A 86 -11.91 1.71 1.53
C VAL A 86 -11.57 0.31 1.02
N SER A 87 -10.97 -0.55 1.86
CA SER A 87 -10.69 -1.95 1.53
C SER A 87 -11.96 -2.72 1.19
N THR A 88 -13.00 -2.56 1.99
CA THR A 88 -14.28 -3.26 1.78
C THR A 88 -14.93 -2.83 0.46
N VAL A 89 -14.93 -1.53 0.17
CA VAL A 89 -15.43 -1.01 -1.12
C VAL A 89 -14.59 -1.54 -2.27
N ALA A 90 -13.26 -1.49 -2.15
CA ALA A 90 -12.34 -2.00 -3.17
C ALA A 90 -12.57 -3.49 -3.44
N SER A 91 -12.71 -4.31 -2.40
CA SER A 91 -12.99 -5.74 -2.51
C SER A 91 -14.34 -6.01 -3.16
N SER A 92 -15.36 -5.20 -2.87
CA SER A 92 -16.69 -5.34 -3.50
C SER A 92 -16.64 -5.02 -4.99
N VAL A 93 -15.91 -3.96 -5.38
CA VAL A 93 -15.69 -3.62 -6.79
C VAL A 93 -14.86 -4.71 -7.49
N LEU A 94 -13.84 -5.22 -6.84
CA LEU A 94 -13.02 -6.33 -7.37
C LEU A 94 -13.89 -7.57 -7.63
N MET A 95 -14.76 -7.94 -6.69
CA MET A 95 -15.66 -9.09 -6.84
C MET A 95 -16.63 -8.88 -8.01
N TYR A 96 -17.14 -7.67 -8.18
CA TYR A 96 -17.95 -7.32 -9.34
C TYR A 96 -17.17 -7.47 -10.66
N LEU A 97 -15.94 -6.96 -10.71
CA LEU A 97 -15.08 -7.07 -11.89
C LEU A 97 -14.78 -8.54 -12.24
N ILE A 98 -14.48 -9.35 -11.25
CA ILE A 98 -14.28 -10.81 -11.41
C ILE A 98 -15.55 -11.47 -11.96
N SER A 99 -16.73 -11.05 -11.54
CA SER A 99 -18.01 -11.62 -11.99
C SER A 99 -18.31 -11.36 -13.46
N ILE A 100 -17.81 -10.28 -14.03
CA ILE A 100 -18.02 -9.91 -15.45
C ILE A 100 -16.83 -10.27 -16.34
N ALA A 101 -15.72 -10.72 -15.76
CA ALA A 101 -14.50 -11.09 -16.48
C ALA A 101 -14.70 -12.36 -17.30
N ASN A 102 -13.99 -12.46 -18.42
CA ASN A 102 -13.92 -13.68 -19.22
C ASN A 102 -13.10 -14.75 -18.47
N ILE A 103 -13.22 -16.02 -18.89
CA ILE A 103 -12.55 -17.16 -18.22
C ILE A 103 -11.03 -16.97 -18.14
N ASP A 104 -10.41 -16.46 -19.20
CA ASP A 104 -8.96 -16.24 -19.25
C ASP A 104 -8.52 -15.09 -18.34
N GLU A 105 -9.30 -14.02 -18.30
CA GLU A 105 -9.09 -12.88 -17.41
C GLU A 105 -9.27 -13.28 -15.94
N LEU A 106 -10.33 -14.06 -15.66
CA LEU A 106 -10.60 -14.59 -14.33
C LEU A 106 -9.43 -15.45 -13.82
N ALA A 107 -8.93 -16.35 -14.67
CA ALA A 107 -7.79 -17.19 -14.31
C ALA A 107 -6.55 -16.31 -14.01
N SER A 108 -6.23 -15.35 -14.88
CA SER A 108 -5.09 -14.45 -14.74
C SER A 108 -5.18 -13.61 -13.46
N ILE A 109 -6.33 -12.99 -13.18
CA ILE A 109 -6.57 -12.23 -11.96
C ILE A 109 -6.41 -13.10 -10.72
N SER A 110 -6.98 -14.32 -10.75
CA SER A 110 -6.93 -15.24 -9.61
C SER A 110 -5.51 -15.70 -9.33
N TYR A 111 -4.74 -16.10 -10.34
CA TYR A 111 -3.34 -16.47 -10.19
C TYR A 111 -2.49 -15.31 -9.65
N TYR A 112 -2.72 -14.11 -10.15
CA TYR A 112 -1.98 -12.93 -9.67
C TYR A 112 -2.29 -12.59 -8.20
N LEU A 113 -3.56 -12.68 -7.78
CA LEU A 113 -3.97 -12.40 -6.40
C LEU A 113 -3.53 -13.47 -5.40
N LEU A 114 -3.51 -14.73 -5.82
CA LEU A 114 -3.02 -15.86 -5.00
C LEU A 114 -1.48 -15.88 -4.92
N GLY A 115 -0.82 -15.29 -5.92
CA GLY A 115 0.62 -15.32 -6.10
C GLY A 115 1.09 -16.54 -6.88
N ASP A 116 1.96 -16.29 -7.85
CA ASP A 116 2.62 -17.33 -8.66
C ASP A 116 4.13 -17.16 -8.54
N LEU A 117 4.80 -18.24 -8.12
CA LEU A 117 6.26 -18.30 -8.02
C LEU A 117 6.91 -19.02 -9.20
N GLN A 118 6.11 -19.59 -10.12
CA GLN A 118 6.63 -20.41 -11.22
C GLN A 118 6.96 -19.59 -12.46
N SER A 119 6.21 -18.52 -12.71
CA SER A 119 6.34 -17.68 -13.90
C SER A 119 6.93 -16.31 -13.59
N VAL A 120 8.08 -16.29 -12.91
CA VAL A 120 8.74 -15.03 -12.58
C VAL A 120 9.70 -14.63 -13.69
N ASP A 121 9.38 -13.52 -14.37
CA ASP A 121 10.25 -12.91 -15.34
C ASP A 121 11.44 -12.24 -14.64
N ASN A 122 12.66 -12.51 -15.13
CA ASN A 122 13.88 -11.95 -14.54
C ASN A 122 13.91 -10.42 -14.54
N ASP A 123 13.34 -9.79 -15.56
CA ASP A 123 13.27 -8.33 -15.66
C ASP A 123 12.37 -7.73 -14.59
N LEU A 124 11.23 -8.39 -14.29
CA LEU A 124 10.34 -8.00 -13.18
C LEU A 124 11.01 -8.20 -11.81
N LEU A 125 11.78 -9.28 -11.64
CA LEU A 125 12.54 -9.50 -10.41
C LEU A 125 13.55 -8.40 -10.15
N ILE A 126 14.33 -8.03 -11.17
CA ILE A 126 15.32 -6.95 -11.08
C ILE A 126 14.61 -5.63 -10.76
N PHE A 127 13.51 -5.32 -11.46
CA PHE A 127 12.72 -4.11 -11.23
C PHE A 127 12.21 -4.03 -9.78
N GLN A 128 11.60 -5.11 -9.26
CA GLN A 128 11.13 -5.17 -7.88
C GLN A 128 12.27 -5.11 -6.87
N GLY A 129 13.38 -5.75 -7.16
CA GLY A 129 14.59 -5.71 -6.32
C GLY A 129 15.15 -4.29 -6.19
N VAL A 130 15.28 -3.58 -7.29
CA VAL A 130 15.74 -2.18 -7.31
C VAL A 130 14.75 -1.28 -6.54
N TYR A 131 13.46 -1.45 -6.78
CA TYR A 131 12.42 -0.70 -6.07
C TYR A 131 12.46 -0.95 -4.55
N ALA A 132 12.64 -2.20 -4.14
CA ALA A 132 12.74 -2.56 -2.73
C ALA A 132 14.00 -1.95 -2.07
N VAL A 133 15.13 -1.96 -2.75
CA VAL A 133 16.38 -1.35 -2.27
C VAL A 133 16.22 0.17 -2.11
N ILE A 134 15.64 0.84 -3.10
CA ILE A 134 15.37 2.29 -3.04
C ILE A 134 14.46 2.60 -1.86
N ALA A 135 13.38 1.83 -1.66
CA ALA A 135 12.47 2.02 -0.53
C ALA A 135 13.19 1.87 0.82
N VAL A 136 14.06 0.86 0.98
CA VAL A 136 14.86 0.67 2.21
C VAL A 136 15.81 1.84 2.44
N ILE A 137 16.48 2.35 1.41
CA ILE A 137 17.40 3.50 1.52
C ILE A 137 16.63 4.74 1.97
N ILE A 138 15.46 5.01 1.39
CA ILE A 138 14.60 6.14 1.78
C ILE A 138 14.19 6.00 3.25
N LEU A 139 13.74 4.83 3.67
CA LEU A 139 13.35 4.57 5.05
C LEU A 139 14.52 4.71 6.03
N GLN A 140 15.72 4.31 5.62
CA GLN A 140 16.92 4.45 6.44
C GLN A 140 17.34 5.92 6.58
N TYR A 141 17.12 6.74 5.55
CA TYR A 141 17.35 8.18 5.62
C TYR A 141 16.43 8.86 6.65
N PHE A 142 15.17 8.46 6.72
CA PHE A 142 14.19 8.98 7.68
C PHE A 142 14.14 8.20 9.01
N SER A 143 15.08 7.29 9.26
CA SER A 143 15.04 6.41 10.45
C SER A 143 15.14 7.16 11.77
N ILE A 144 15.88 8.25 11.81
CA ILE A 144 16.06 9.07 13.02
C ILE A 144 14.74 9.77 13.38
N GLU A 145 14.05 10.34 12.39
CA GLU A 145 12.76 10.98 12.57
C GLU A 145 11.68 9.98 12.97
N ILE A 146 11.66 8.81 12.33
CA ILE A 146 10.72 7.72 12.64
C ILE A 146 10.93 7.23 14.07
N ASN A 147 12.18 7.03 14.50
CA ASN A 147 12.50 6.62 15.86
C ASN A 147 12.12 7.69 16.89
N ALA A 148 12.35 8.97 16.59
CA ALA A 148 11.96 10.06 17.48
C ALA A 148 10.44 10.12 17.68
N ILE A 149 9.64 9.93 16.62
CA ILE A 149 8.16 9.89 16.70
C ILE A 149 7.68 8.70 17.52
N SER A 150 8.38 7.56 17.46
CA SER A 150 8.00 6.36 18.21
C SER A 150 8.07 6.56 19.73
N LEU A 151 8.96 7.42 20.21
CA LEU A 151 9.12 7.74 21.63
C LEU A 151 8.03 8.66 22.19
N GLY A 152 7.38 9.44 21.34
CA GLY A 152 6.31 10.36 21.75
C GLY A 152 6.46 11.76 21.15
N SER A 153 5.32 12.44 20.96
CA SER A 153 5.32 13.80 20.40
C SER A 153 6.02 14.82 21.31
N GLU A 154 5.98 14.65 22.63
CA GLU A 154 6.68 15.50 23.58
C GLU A 154 8.18 15.24 23.57
N GLU A 155 8.59 13.97 23.57
CA GLU A 155 10.01 13.58 23.56
C GLU A 155 10.66 13.88 22.20
N ALA A 156 9.95 13.72 21.09
CA ALA A 156 10.41 14.11 19.76
C ALA A 156 10.70 15.63 19.67
N PHE A 157 9.91 16.46 20.35
CA PHE A 157 10.14 17.90 20.43
C PHE A 157 11.44 18.24 21.18
N TYR A 158 11.73 17.55 22.28
CA TYR A 158 12.99 17.74 23.05
C TYR A 158 14.22 17.27 22.27
N LEU A 159 14.08 16.32 21.34
CA LEU A 159 15.14 15.85 20.45
C LEU A 159 15.35 16.76 19.23
N GLY A 160 14.63 17.89 19.13
CA GLY A 160 14.80 18.88 18.07
C GLY A 160 14.13 18.52 16.73
N VAL A 161 13.28 17.51 16.71
CA VAL A 161 12.51 17.13 15.53
C VAL A 161 11.31 18.05 15.36
N ASN A 162 11.15 18.65 14.19
CA ASN A 162 10.05 19.56 13.90
C ASN A 162 8.74 18.80 13.67
N VAL A 163 8.09 18.41 14.76
CA VAL A 163 6.85 17.60 14.77
C VAL A 163 5.73 18.26 13.95
N LYS A 164 5.70 19.60 13.84
CA LYS A 164 4.70 20.34 13.03
C LYS A 164 4.83 20.13 11.52
N LYS A 165 6.01 19.76 11.02
CA LYS A 165 6.21 19.46 9.59
C LYS A 165 5.87 18.04 9.21
N MET A 166 5.75 17.14 10.20
CA MET A 166 5.45 15.70 9.99
C MET A 166 4.02 15.32 10.39
N ASN A 167 3.33 16.11 11.21
CA ASN A 167 1.88 16.00 11.38
C ASN A 167 1.22 16.72 10.19
N ILE A 168 0.91 15.93 9.17
CA ILE A 168 0.06 16.37 8.06
C ILE A 168 -1.37 16.44 8.52
#